data_e4f0517559145f68bfb1e50b8e421615
#
_entry.id   e4f0517559145f68bfb1e50b8e421615
#
_cell.length_a   1.000
_cell.length_b   1.000
_cell.length_c   1.000
_cell.angle_alpha   90.00
_cell.angle_beta   90.00
_cell.angle_gamma   90.00
#
_symmetry.space_group_name_H-M   'P 1'
#
loop_
_entity.id
_entity.type
_entity.pdbx_description
1 polymer ?
#
loop_
_entity_poly.entity_id
_entity_poly.type
_entity_poly.pdbx_seq_one_letter_code
_entity_poly.pdbx_strand_id
1 'polypeptide(L)'
;GGNRITPHFGIEALNRDGEVEETFSYPVQEGIVSEETSATMRYILEMVVSEGSGRNGQVQGFRVGGKTATSQTLPRGSGRYISSFIGFAPADDPQVIAIAIINNPQGVYYGGQVAAPIIRQLYENILPYLGLEKTEDTVVENH
;
A
#
# COMPACT_ATOMS: atom_id res chain seq x y z
N GLY A 1 -4.26 -10.84 10.93
CA GLY A 1 -4.46 -10.87 9.47
C GLY A 1 -5.56 -11.83 9.07
N GLY A 2 -5.91 -11.80 7.79
CA GLY A 2 -6.89 -12.76 7.23
C GLY A 2 -8.35 -12.32 7.27
N ASN A 3 -8.67 -11.20 7.85
CA ASN A 3 -10.01 -10.64 7.89
C ASN A 3 -10.26 -9.69 6.72
N ARG A 4 -11.49 -9.66 6.23
CA ARG A 4 -11.94 -8.69 5.24
C ARG A 4 -12.69 -7.57 5.92
N ILE A 5 -12.13 -6.38 5.87
CA ILE A 5 -12.73 -5.16 6.39
C ILE A 5 -13.56 -4.49 5.29
N THR A 6 -14.74 -3.97 5.61
CA THR A 6 -15.50 -3.10 4.70
C THR A 6 -14.81 -1.73 4.65
N PRO A 7 -14.24 -1.32 3.49
CA PRO A 7 -13.62 0.00 3.38
C PRO A 7 -14.63 1.11 3.65
N HIS A 8 -14.28 2.07 4.48
CA HIS A 8 -15.13 3.19 4.85
C HIS A 8 -14.28 4.41 5.25
N PHE A 9 -14.88 5.56 5.27
CA PHE A 9 -14.26 6.83 5.69
C PHE A 9 -15.11 7.60 6.72
N GLY A 10 -16.41 7.31 6.83
CA GLY A 10 -17.26 7.89 7.87
C GLY A 10 -17.27 6.98 9.08
N ILE A 11 -17.01 7.49 10.27
CA ILE A 11 -17.06 6.75 11.54
C ILE A 11 -18.19 7.24 12.43
N GLU A 12 -18.50 8.54 12.36
CA GLU A 12 -19.57 9.15 13.12
C GLU A 12 -20.09 10.43 12.44
N ALA A 13 -21.31 10.80 12.71
CA ALA A 13 -21.89 12.08 12.40
C ALA A 13 -22.01 12.92 13.65
N LEU A 14 -21.60 14.19 13.59
CA LEU A 14 -21.71 15.13 14.70
C LEU A 14 -22.80 16.15 14.43
N ASN A 15 -23.50 16.57 15.49
CA ASN A 15 -24.44 17.71 15.43
C ASN A 15 -23.65 19.05 15.40
N ARG A 16 -24.39 20.17 15.39
CA ARG A 16 -23.79 21.52 15.35
C ARG A 16 -22.97 21.88 16.59
N ASP A 17 -23.25 21.20 17.69
CA ASP A 17 -22.59 21.42 18.99
C ASP A 17 -21.37 20.50 19.18
N GLY A 18 -21.07 19.64 18.18
CA GLY A 18 -19.93 18.71 18.20
C GLY A 18 -20.21 17.41 18.95
N GLU A 19 -21.45 17.13 19.30
CA GLU A 19 -21.87 15.89 19.95
C GLU A 19 -22.16 14.81 18.91
N VAL A 20 -21.85 13.55 19.21
CA VAL A 20 -22.12 12.40 18.33
C VAL A 20 -23.62 12.20 18.18
N GLU A 21 -24.15 12.35 16.99
CA GLU A 21 -25.56 12.11 16.64
C GLU A 21 -25.76 10.67 16.15
N GLU A 22 -24.79 10.13 15.40
CA GLU A 22 -24.84 8.77 14.89
C GLU A 22 -23.42 8.20 14.80
N THR A 23 -23.27 6.92 15.17
CA THR A 23 -22.02 6.15 14.98
C THR A 23 -22.27 5.07 13.93
N PHE A 24 -21.42 5.03 12.90
CA PHE A 24 -21.51 4.03 11.84
C PHE A 24 -20.76 2.76 12.22
N SER A 25 -21.35 1.61 11.92
CA SER A 25 -20.71 0.30 12.09
C SER A 25 -20.57 -0.40 10.74
N TYR A 26 -19.42 -1.04 10.53
CA TYR A 26 -19.12 -1.72 9.29
C TYR A 26 -18.77 -3.19 9.55
N PRO A 27 -19.36 -4.13 8.79
CA PRO A 27 -19.12 -5.55 9.00
C PRO A 27 -17.67 -5.92 8.70
N VAL A 28 -17.10 -6.75 9.54
CA VAL A 28 -15.83 -7.44 9.32
C VAL A 28 -16.14 -8.92 9.09
N GLN A 29 -15.61 -9.46 8.01
CA GLN A 29 -15.68 -10.90 7.73
C GLN A 29 -14.38 -11.54 8.20
N GLU A 30 -14.48 -12.37 9.24
CA GLU A 30 -13.33 -13.03 9.84
C GLU A 30 -12.91 -14.26 9.03
N GLY A 31 -11.60 -14.58 9.08
CA GLY A 31 -11.07 -15.85 8.58
C GLY A 31 -11.21 -16.09 7.08
N ILE A 32 -11.21 -15.02 6.25
CA ILE A 32 -11.27 -15.16 4.77
C ILE A 32 -10.04 -15.90 4.25
N VAL A 33 -8.87 -15.65 4.85
CA VAL A 33 -7.66 -16.44 4.67
C VAL A 33 -7.03 -16.70 6.04
N SER A 34 -6.22 -17.76 6.17
CA SER A 34 -5.53 -18.02 7.44
C SER A 34 -4.49 -16.93 7.75
N GLU A 35 -4.15 -16.78 9.03
CA GLU A 35 -3.08 -15.86 9.44
C GLU A 35 -1.73 -16.22 8.80
N GLU A 36 -1.43 -17.52 8.66
CA GLU A 36 -0.24 -18.03 7.99
C GLU A 36 -0.21 -17.61 6.52
N THR A 37 -1.32 -17.77 5.79
CA THR A 37 -1.44 -17.33 4.40
C THR A 37 -1.26 -15.82 4.30
N SER A 38 -1.86 -15.05 5.19
CA SER A 38 -1.73 -13.59 5.23
C SER A 38 -0.27 -13.18 5.49
N ALA A 39 0.42 -13.82 6.43
CA ALA A 39 1.83 -13.55 6.72
C ALA A 39 2.74 -13.90 5.52
N THR A 40 2.52 -15.07 4.90
CA THR A 40 3.24 -15.48 3.70
C THR A 40 3.05 -14.49 2.56
N MET A 41 1.83 -14.01 2.34
CA MET A 41 1.56 -13.01 1.30
C MET A 41 2.23 -11.66 1.59
N ARG A 42 2.25 -11.20 2.84
CA ARG A 42 2.99 -9.99 3.21
C ARG A 42 4.48 -10.12 2.90
N TYR A 43 5.08 -11.25 3.26
CA TYR A 43 6.48 -11.52 2.94
C TYR A 43 6.75 -11.52 1.43
N ILE A 44 5.91 -12.20 0.63
CA ILE A 44 6.05 -12.21 -0.84
C ILE A 44 5.92 -10.80 -1.42
N LEU A 45 4.96 -10.00 -0.92
CA LEU A 45 4.75 -8.63 -1.40
C LEU A 45 5.88 -7.69 -0.95
N GLU A 46 6.53 -7.94 0.17
CA GLU A 46 7.76 -7.26 0.56
C GLU A 46 8.90 -7.57 -0.41
N MET A 47 9.09 -8.84 -0.80
CA MET A 47 10.08 -9.23 -1.81
C MET A 47 9.83 -8.56 -3.17
N VAL A 48 8.59 -8.30 -3.54
CA VAL A 48 8.26 -7.53 -4.76
C VAL A 48 8.85 -6.11 -4.70
N VAL A 49 8.89 -5.51 -3.51
CA VAL A 49 9.43 -4.15 -3.31
C VAL A 49 10.93 -4.17 -3.10
N SER A 50 11.48 -5.10 -2.31
CA SER A 50 12.92 -5.17 -2.04
C SER A 50 13.74 -5.61 -3.25
N GLU A 51 13.26 -6.58 -4.03
CA GLU A 51 14.04 -7.23 -5.09
C GLU A 51 13.34 -7.21 -6.46
N GLY A 52 12.03 -6.94 -6.49
CA GLY A 52 11.20 -7.12 -7.68
C GLY A 52 10.83 -5.83 -8.40
N SER A 53 9.68 -5.89 -9.10
CA SER A 53 9.12 -4.81 -9.93
C SER A 53 8.68 -3.57 -9.14
N GLY A 54 8.53 -3.69 -7.83
CA GLY A 54 8.14 -2.62 -6.91
C GLY A 54 9.31 -1.82 -6.31
N ARG A 55 10.55 -2.09 -6.70
CA ARG A 55 11.77 -1.53 -6.08
C ARG A 55 11.76 -0.01 -5.95
N ASN A 56 11.17 0.72 -6.88
CA ASN A 56 11.06 2.18 -6.79
C ASN A 56 10.09 2.66 -5.69
N GLY A 57 9.33 1.75 -5.08
CA GLY A 57 8.48 2.01 -3.90
C GLY A 57 9.19 1.75 -2.56
N GLN A 58 10.47 1.34 -2.58
CA GLN A 58 11.23 1.07 -1.37
C GLN A 58 11.55 2.36 -0.62
N VAL A 59 11.40 2.33 0.71
CA VAL A 59 11.70 3.43 1.63
C VAL A 59 12.83 3.01 2.56
N GLN A 60 13.90 3.80 2.60
CA GLN A 60 15.07 3.46 3.41
C GLN A 60 14.73 3.41 4.90
N GLY A 61 15.06 2.31 5.53
CA GLY A 61 14.82 2.06 6.95
C GLY A 61 13.39 1.62 7.27
N PHE A 62 12.55 1.34 6.26
CA PHE A 62 11.21 0.79 6.46
C PHE A 62 10.97 -0.42 5.57
N ARG A 63 10.30 -1.41 6.13
CA ARG A 63 9.85 -2.57 5.38
C ARG A 63 8.54 -2.24 4.67
N VAL A 64 8.57 -2.23 3.35
CA VAL A 64 7.41 -1.91 2.51
C VAL A 64 7.04 -3.11 1.67
N GLY A 65 5.79 -3.53 1.73
CA GLY A 65 5.22 -4.51 0.82
C GLY A 65 4.35 -3.83 -0.24
N GLY A 66 4.24 -4.42 -1.42
CA GLY A 66 3.41 -3.80 -2.46
C GLY A 66 3.33 -4.57 -3.77
N LYS A 67 2.49 -4.07 -4.68
CA LYS A 67 2.30 -4.65 -6.01
C LYS A 67 2.10 -3.57 -7.07
N THR A 68 2.84 -3.72 -8.16
CA THR A 68 2.67 -2.91 -9.37
C THR A 68 1.56 -3.45 -10.24
N ALA A 69 0.87 -2.58 -10.95
CA ALA A 69 -0.02 -2.96 -12.04
C ALA A 69 0.11 -1.99 -13.22
N THR A 70 -0.13 -2.52 -14.42
CA THR A 70 -0.19 -1.75 -15.65
C THR A 70 -1.26 -2.39 -16.52
N SER A 71 -2.34 -1.68 -16.76
CA SER A 71 -3.49 -2.16 -17.52
C SER A 71 -3.72 -1.30 -18.74
N GLN A 72 -3.85 -1.92 -19.92
CA GLN A 72 -4.25 -1.20 -21.13
C GLN A 72 -5.75 -0.88 -21.07
N THR A 73 -6.11 0.37 -21.42
CA THR A 73 -7.52 0.78 -21.50
C THR A 73 -8.18 0.28 -22.77
N LEU A 74 -9.52 0.30 -22.80
CA LEU A 74 -10.27 0.01 -24.00
C LEU A 74 -10.41 1.27 -24.91
N PRO A 75 -10.48 1.08 -26.25
CA PRO A 75 -10.26 -0.18 -26.96
C PRO A 75 -8.78 -0.60 -26.88
N ARG A 76 -8.52 -1.90 -26.85
CA ARG A 76 -7.15 -2.43 -26.89
C ARG A 76 -6.43 -1.96 -28.15
N GLY A 77 -5.13 -1.65 -28.01
CA GLY A 77 -4.34 -1.06 -29.09
C GLY A 77 -4.40 0.47 -29.15
N SER A 78 -5.15 1.12 -28.26
CA SER A 78 -5.19 2.59 -28.15
C SER A 78 -3.87 3.22 -27.67
N GLY A 79 -2.93 2.42 -27.17
CA GLY A 79 -1.70 2.90 -26.55
C GLY A 79 -1.90 3.59 -25.19
N ARG A 80 -3.13 3.59 -24.65
CA ARG A 80 -3.44 4.21 -23.37
C ARG A 80 -3.43 3.18 -22.24
N TYR A 81 -2.83 3.55 -21.11
CA TYR A 81 -2.64 2.69 -19.96
C TYR A 81 -3.13 3.35 -18.67
N ILE A 82 -3.51 2.53 -17.70
CA ILE A 82 -3.63 2.89 -16.30
C ILE A 82 -2.49 2.19 -15.58
N SER A 83 -1.66 2.98 -14.93
CA SER A 83 -0.49 2.51 -14.18
C SER A 83 -0.73 2.72 -12.70
N SER A 84 -0.50 1.70 -11.90
CA SER A 84 -0.73 1.81 -10.47
C SER A 84 0.32 1.06 -9.66
N PHE A 85 0.44 1.47 -8.42
CA PHE A 85 1.17 0.78 -7.38
C PHE A 85 0.37 0.88 -6.08
N ILE A 86 0.13 -0.25 -5.43
CA ILE A 86 -0.39 -0.32 -4.07
C ILE A 86 0.76 -0.73 -3.16
N GLY A 87 0.92 -0.02 -2.05
CA GLY A 87 1.92 -0.32 -1.04
C GLY A 87 1.31 -0.33 0.35
N PHE A 88 1.90 -1.09 1.27
CA PHE A 88 1.58 -1.09 2.68
C PHE A 88 2.86 -1.10 3.52
N ALA A 89 2.81 -0.52 4.70
CA ALA A 89 3.95 -0.41 5.60
C ALA A 89 3.51 -0.33 7.07
N PRO A 90 4.34 -0.84 8.03
CA PRO A 90 5.42 -1.79 7.82
C PRO A 90 4.94 -3.13 7.24
N ALA A 91 5.80 -3.89 6.55
CA ALA A 91 5.36 -5.12 5.88
C ALA A 91 5.00 -6.25 6.86
N ASP A 92 5.63 -6.28 8.02
CA ASP A 92 5.40 -7.26 9.10
C ASP A 92 4.16 -6.94 9.95
N ASP A 93 3.90 -5.66 10.22
CA ASP A 93 2.72 -5.19 10.95
C ASP A 93 2.10 -3.96 10.27
N PRO A 94 1.34 -4.12 9.18
CA PRO A 94 0.83 -3.02 8.37
C PRO A 94 -0.06 -2.05 9.15
N GLN A 95 0.35 -0.79 9.20
CA GLN A 95 -0.37 0.32 9.81
C GLN A 95 -1.00 1.23 8.76
N VAL A 96 -0.45 1.24 7.56
CA VAL A 96 -0.92 2.09 6.47
C VAL A 96 -0.88 1.34 5.14
N ILE A 97 -1.89 1.59 4.32
CA ILE A 97 -1.95 1.16 2.92
C ILE A 97 -2.26 2.37 2.04
N ALA A 98 -1.57 2.49 0.92
CA ALA A 98 -1.80 3.56 -0.04
C ALA A 98 -1.75 3.02 -1.47
N ILE A 99 -2.50 3.66 -2.36
CA ILE A 99 -2.49 3.36 -3.78
C ILE A 99 -2.27 4.64 -4.60
N ALA A 100 -1.35 4.57 -5.56
CA ALA A 100 -1.19 5.59 -6.60
C ALA A 100 -1.71 5.04 -7.93
N ILE A 101 -2.57 5.81 -8.58
CA ILE A 101 -3.15 5.47 -9.89
C ILE A 101 -2.89 6.62 -10.84
N ILE A 102 -2.24 6.33 -11.97
CA ILE A 102 -1.93 7.31 -13.01
C ILE A 102 -2.68 6.89 -14.28
N ASN A 103 -3.57 7.75 -14.72
CA ASN A 103 -4.34 7.53 -15.93
C ASN A 103 -3.62 8.11 -17.13
N ASN A 104 -3.38 7.28 -18.14
CA ASN A 104 -2.78 7.63 -19.40
C ASN A 104 -1.43 8.39 -19.27
N PRO A 105 -0.43 7.82 -18.53
CA PRO A 105 0.89 8.42 -18.44
C PRO A 105 1.51 8.55 -19.85
N GLN A 106 2.21 9.63 -20.07
CA GLN A 106 2.88 9.88 -21.35
C GLN A 106 4.32 9.34 -21.30
N GLY A 107 4.74 8.65 -22.36
CA GLY A 107 6.06 8.03 -22.44
C GLY A 107 6.12 6.72 -21.65
N VAL A 108 6.79 6.70 -20.50
CA VAL A 108 6.89 5.52 -19.63
C VAL A 108 5.55 5.28 -18.92
N TYR A 109 5.06 4.06 -19.00
CA TYR A 109 3.73 3.68 -18.47
C TYR A 109 3.74 2.50 -17.48
N TYR A 110 4.88 2.00 -17.09
CA TYR A 110 4.96 0.91 -16.11
C TYR A 110 4.69 1.40 -14.68
N GLY A 111 3.75 0.78 -13.98
CA GLY A 111 3.36 1.17 -12.62
C GLY A 111 4.52 1.24 -11.63
N GLY A 112 5.48 0.31 -11.75
CA GLY A 112 6.70 0.31 -10.93
C GLY A 112 7.64 1.51 -11.21
N GLN A 113 7.52 2.16 -12.36
CA GLN A 113 8.36 3.31 -12.73
C GLN A 113 7.66 4.66 -12.47
N VAL A 114 6.34 4.72 -12.65
CA VAL A 114 5.62 6.00 -12.56
C VAL A 114 4.75 6.13 -11.30
N ALA A 115 4.24 5.02 -10.74
CA ALA A 115 3.37 5.04 -9.58
C ALA A 115 4.10 4.68 -8.27
N ALA A 116 5.02 3.73 -8.29
CA ALA A 116 5.76 3.32 -7.09
C ALA A 116 6.58 4.46 -6.46
N PRO A 117 7.26 5.35 -7.21
CA PRO A 117 7.97 6.49 -6.63
C PRO A 117 7.05 7.46 -5.87
N ILE A 118 5.78 7.58 -6.25
CA ILE A 118 4.80 8.45 -5.57
C ILE A 118 4.50 7.87 -4.18
N ILE A 119 4.27 6.57 -4.08
CA ILE A 119 4.06 5.91 -2.79
C ILE A 119 5.31 5.99 -1.92
N ARG A 120 6.51 5.83 -2.51
CA ARG A 120 7.76 6.03 -1.79
C ARG A 120 7.82 7.43 -1.17
N GLN A 121 7.64 8.49 -1.94
CA GLN A 121 7.66 9.87 -1.45
C GLN A 121 6.59 10.12 -0.37
N LEU A 122 5.40 9.55 -0.54
CA LEU A 122 4.35 9.62 0.47
C LEU A 122 4.82 8.98 1.77
N TYR A 123 5.37 7.76 1.72
CA TYR A 123 5.79 7.01 2.90
C TYR A 123 7.02 7.60 3.57
N GLU A 124 7.97 8.18 2.84
CA GLU A 124 9.10 8.93 3.40
C GLU A 124 8.64 10.05 4.35
N ASN A 125 7.44 10.60 4.12
CA ASN A 125 6.86 11.66 4.94
C ASN A 125 5.93 11.12 6.02
N ILE A 126 5.01 10.21 5.69
CA ILE A 126 3.95 9.83 6.64
C ILE A 126 4.39 8.77 7.66
N LEU A 127 5.35 7.88 7.33
CA LEU A 127 5.75 6.84 8.29
C LEU A 127 6.40 7.45 9.55
N PRO A 128 7.33 8.42 9.44
CA PRO A 128 7.83 9.14 10.62
C PRO A 128 6.73 9.94 11.34
N TYR A 129 5.81 10.56 10.60
CA TYR A 129 4.70 11.31 11.19
C TYR A 129 3.77 10.42 12.02
N LEU A 130 3.58 9.18 11.62
CA LEU A 130 2.82 8.17 12.37
C LEU A 130 3.59 7.59 13.57
N GLY A 131 4.82 8.05 13.81
CA GLY A 131 5.66 7.58 14.91
C GLY A 131 6.25 6.19 14.68
N LEU A 132 6.29 5.72 13.43
CA LEU A 132 6.90 4.44 13.09
C LEU A 132 8.42 4.60 13.06
N GLU A 133 9.11 3.74 13.79
CA GLU A 133 10.56 3.74 13.85
C GLU A 133 11.16 3.03 12.64
N LYS A 134 12.33 3.53 12.21
CA LYS A 134 13.11 2.83 11.18
C LYS A 134 13.64 1.52 11.76
N THR A 135 13.51 0.44 11.01
CA THR A 135 14.25 -0.78 11.29
C THR A 135 15.73 -0.48 11.10
N GLU A 136 16.56 -0.76 12.11
CA GLU A 136 18.01 -0.71 11.94
C GLU A 136 18.38 -1.66 10.80
N ASP A 137 19.15 -1.17 9.83
CA ASP A 137 19.76 -2.02 8.82
C ASP A 137 20.64 -3.02 9.57
N THR A 138 20.18 -4.26 9.69
CA THR A 138 21.07 -5.35 10.07
C THR A 138 22.10 -5.44 8.96
N VAL A 139 23.25 -4.82 9.19
CA VAL A 139 24.45 -5.00 8.38
C VAL A 139 24.74 -6.50 8.42
N VAL A 140 24.36 -7.18 7.34
CA VAL A 140 24.81 -8.56 7.13
C VAL A 140 26.30 -8.45 6.88
N GLU A 141 27.10 -8.59 7.95
CA GLU A 141 28.53 -8.82 7.83
C GLU A 141 28.72 -10.13 7.06
N ASN A 142 29.05 -9.99 5.78
CA ASN A 142 29.54 -11.10 4.99
C ASN A 142 30.89 -11.55 5.57
N HIS A 143 30.89 -12.70 6.20
CA HIS A 143 32.08 -13.46 6.53
C HIS A 143 32.35 -14.48 5.43
#